data_badc9121e59f5817d6148dabe36f00a6
#
_entry.id   badc9121e59f5817d6148dabe36f00a6
#
_cell.length_a   1.000
_cell.length_b   1.000
_cell.length_c   1.000
_cell.angle_alpha   90.00
_cell.angle_beta   90.00
_cell.angle_gamma   90.00
#
_symmetry.space_group_name_H-M   'P 1'
#
loop_
_entity.id
_entity.type
_entity.pdbx_description
1 polymer ?
#
loop_
_entity_poly.entity_id
_entity_poly.type
_entity_poly.pdbx_seq_one_letter_code
_entity_poly.pdbx_strand_id
1 'polypeptide(L)'
;MASVTTVLDALGAPFVWDHQSAGMGALESQGSALPDATLESIARTGLVLKGPLTTPVGKGFRSINVTLRQQFDLYANVRPTQTIVPGGRYENVDLVVIRENVEGLYAAMEHYMRVGDDPEAVAYGAGFNTRAECNRIVRFAFEYAVKNGRKKVTLVHKANILKILSGIFLHEGRRVAAEYEGLSLIHI
;
A
#
# COMPACT_ATOMS: atom_id res chain seq x y z
N MET A 1 7.57 -18.65 -1.86
CA MET A 1 8.90 -17.99 -1.69
C MET A 1 9.99 -18.80 -2.37
N ALA A 2 10.13 -20.13 -2.08
CA ALA A 2 11.22 -20.95 -2.64
C ALA A 2 11.46 -20.76 -4.15
N SER A 3 10.41 -20.81 -4.99
CA SER A 3 10.56 -20.61 -6.44
C SER A 3 11.15 -19.25 -6.84
N VAL A 4 10.83 -18.18 -6.08
CA VAL A 4 11.37 -16.84 -6.36
C VAL A 4 12.84 -16.75 -5.97
N THR A 5 13.21 -17.29 -4.80
CA THR A 5 14.63 -17.32 -4.39
C THR A 5 15.45 -18.16 -5.35
N THR A 6 14.96 -19.34 -5.78
CA THR A 6 15.63 -20.16 -6.80
C THR A 6 15.89 -19.41 -8.11
N VAL A 7 14.92 -18.63 -8.59
CA VAL A 7 15.09 -17.82 -9.82
C VAL A 7 16.14 -16.72 -9.60
N LEU A 8 16.07 -16.01 -8.49
CA LEU A 8 17.04 -14.94 -8.19
C LEU A 8 18.45 -15.47 -8.02
N ASP A 9 18.61 -16.62 -7.37
CA ASP A 9 19.91 -17.30 -7.22
C ASP A 9 20.45 -17.75 -8.59
N ALA A 10 19.59 -18.31 -9.46
CA ALA A 10 19.97 -18.73 -10.81
C ALA A 10 20.38 -17.53 -11.72
N LEU A 11 19.82 -16.35 -11.45
CA LEU A 11 20.20 -15.09 -12.13
C LEU A 11 21.48 -14.45 -11.55
N GLY A 12 22.08 -15.05 -10.53
CA GLY A 12 23.28 -14.51 -9.87
C GLY A 12 23.00 -13.21 -9.09
N ALA A 13 21.75 -13.02 -8.62
CA ALA A 13 21.40 -11.85 -7.83
C ALA A 13 22.20 -11.85 -6.50
N PRO A 14 22.91 -10.75 -6.16
CA PRO A 14 23.85 -10.71 -5.05
C PRO A 14 23.14 -10.54 -3.69
N PHE A 15 22.21 -11.45 -3.37
CA PHE A 15 21.48 -11.43 -2.11
C PHE A 15 22.03 -12.44 -1.11
N VAL A 16 22.16 -12.00 0.13
CA VAL A 16 22.35 -12.89 1.30
C VAL A 16 21.00 -12.97 2.00
N TRP A 17 20.40 -14.17 2.00
CA TRP A 17 19.05 -14.38 2.52
C TRP A 17 19.06 -14.51 4.04
N ASP A 18 18.30 -13.64 4.71
CA ASP A 18 17.93 -13.75 6.10
C ASP A 18 16.46 -14.23 6.18
N HIS A 19 16.26 -15.52 6.45
CA HIS A 19 14.96 -16.15 6.45
C HIS A 19 14.21 -15.91 7.75
N GLN A 20 13.10 -15.18 7.70
CA GLN A 20 12.26 -14.86 8.83
C GLN A 20 10.85 -15.40 8.65
N SER A 21 10.15 -15.63 9.78
CA SER A 21 8.80 -16.17 9.81
C SER A 21 7.76 -15.09 10.03
N ALA A 22 6.59 -15.22 9.38
CA ALA A 22 5.41 -14.40 9.61
C ALA A 22 4.12 -15.17 9.26
N GLY A 23 2.98 -14.71 9.77
CA GLY A 23 1.68 -15.29 9.51
C GLY A 23 1.30 -16.43 10.45
N MET A 24 0.39 -17.30 9.99
CA MET A 24 -0.12 -18.40 10.81
C MET A 24 0.97 -19.34 11.28
N GLY A 25 1.93 -19.71 10.42
CA GLY A 25 3.02 -20.61 10.79
C GLY A 25 3.93 -20.02 11.89
N ALA A 26 4.14 -18.71 11.90
CA ALA A 26 4.86 -18.04 12.98
C ALA A 26 4.04 -18.02 14.29
N LEU A 27 2.73 -17.79 14.17
CA LEU A 27 1.82 -17.83 15.33
C LEU A 27 1.82 -19.21 16.01
N GLU A 28 1.75 -20.27 15.21
CA GLU A 28 1.73 -21.65 15.70
C GLU A 28 3.06 -22.08 16.33
N SER A 29 4.18 -21.66 15.73
CA SER A 29 5.52 -22.10 16.18
C SER A 29 6.16 -21.20 17.23
N GLN A 30 5.82 -19.91 17.25
CA GLN A 30 6.49 -18.90 18.08
C GLN A 30 5.51 -18.06 18.93
N GLY A 31 4.19 -18.30 18.84
CA GLY A 31 3.17 -17.59 19.60
C GLY A 31 2.89 -16.16 19.12
N SER A 32 3.55 -15.71 18.05
CA SER A 32 3.35 -14.40 17.45
C SER A 32 3.22 -14.49 15.93
N ALA A 33 2.19 -13.87 15.36
CA ALA A 33 2.02 -13.82 13.91
C ALA A 33 3.07 -12.91 13.22
N LEU A 34 3.71 -12.02 13.97
CA LEU A 34 4.81 -11.17 13.50
C LEU A 34 5.85 -11.06 14.64
N PRO A 35 6.80 -11.99 14.74
CA PRO A 35 7.83 -11.99 15.77
C PRO A 35 8.74 -10.76 15.70
N ASP A 36 9.23 -10.31 16.87
CA ASP A 36 10.14 -9.16 16.97
C ASP A 36 11.42 -9.38 16.15
N ALA A 37 11.96 -10.60 16.12
CA ALA A 37 13.12 -10.94 15.30
C ALA A 37 12.91 -10.65 13.81
N THR A 38 11.68 -10.83 13.30
CA THR A 38 11.32 -10.48 11.94
C THR A 38 11.35 -8.96 11.72
N LEU A 39 10.80 -8.20 12.66
CA LEU A 39 10.82 -6.73 12.62
C LEU A 39 12.24 -6.18 12.71
N GLU A 40 13.06 -6.71 13.60
CA GLU A 40 14.48 -6.35 13.77
C GLU A 40 15.29 -6.63 12.50
N SER A 41 15.07 -7.79 11.88
CA SER A 41 15.70 -8.14 10.60
C SER A 41 15.35 -7.14 9.50
N ILE A 42 14.05 -6.78 9.36
CA ILE A 42 13.60 -5.79 8.37
C ILE A 42 14.22 -4.42 8.67
N ALA A 43 14.23 -3.98 9.93
CA ALA A 43 14.81 -2.70 10.33
C ALA A 43 16.32 -2.63 10.02
N ARG A 44 17.04 -3.73 10.25
CA ARG A 44 18.49 -3.84 10.00
C ARG A 44 18.83 -3.85 8.51
N THR A 45 18.04 -4.58 7.70
CA THR A 45 18.33 -4.78 6.27
C THR A 45 17.75 -3.69 5.39
N GLY A 46 16.67 -3.03 5.82
CA GLY A 46 15.91 -2.05 5.03
C GLY A 46 15.25 -2.62 3.77
N LEU A 47 15.27 -3.95 3.59
CA LEU A 47 14.73 -4.63 2.41
C LEU A 47 14.10 -5.95 2.81
N VAL A 48 12.90 -6.25 2.29
CA VAL A 48 12.22 -7.51 2.53
C VAL A 48 11.53 -8.04 1.28
N LEU A 49 11.73 -9.31 0.99
CA LEU A 49 10.97 -10.05 0.01
C LEU A 49 9.91 -10.89 0.74
N LYS A 50 8.63 -10.59 0.50
CA LYS A 50 7.52 -11.19 1.22
C LYS A 50 6.60 -11.98 0.29
N GLY A 51 6.22 -13.17 0.70
CA GLY A 51 5.14 -13.94 0.08
C GLY A 51 3.75 -13.48 0.52
N PRO A 52 2.68 -14.07 -0.04
CA PRO A 52 1.32 -13.84 0.42
C PRO A 52 1.16 -14.35 1.86
N LEU A 53 0.41 -13.60 2.68
CA LEU A 53 0.06 -13.95 4.04
C LEU A 53 -1.47 -13.92 4.19
N THR A 54 -2.01 -14.97 4.77
CA THR A 54 -3.45 -15.04 5.06
C THR A 54 -3.75 -14.26 6.35
N THR A 55 -4.76 -13.42 6.31
CA THR A 55 -5.34 -12.76 7.48
C THR A 55 -6.65 -13.47 7.81
N PRO A 56 -6.83 -14.02 9.02
CA PRO A 56 -8.09 -14.62 9.44
C PRO A 56 -9.24 -13.62 9.38
N VAL A 57 -10.44 -14.09 9.00
CA VAL A 57 -11.66 -13.28 9.02
C VAL A 57 -12.28 -13.32 10.42
N GLY A 58 -12.80 -12.20 10.89
CA GLY A 58 -13.44 -12.07 12.18
C GLY A 58 -12.44 -11.96 13.32
N LYS A 59 -12.41 -12.95 14.23
CA LYS A 59 -11.50 -12.95 15.39
C LYS A 59 -10.10 -13.41 14.98
N GLY A 60 -9.06 -12.67 15.35
CA GLY A 60 -7.68 -13.02 15.05
C GLY A 60 -6.75 -11.82 15.15
N PHE A 61 -5.55 -11.95 14.62
CA PHE A 61 -4.57 -10.87 14.59
C PHE A 61 -4.84 -9.89 13.44
N ARG A 62 -4.45 -8.65 13.64
CA ARG A 62 -4.50 -7.61 12.61
C ARG A 62 -3.71 -8.05 11.36
N SER A 63 -4.13 -7.59 10.18
CA SER A 63 -3.38 -7.86 8.95
C SER A 63 -1.91 -7.48 9.10
N ILE A 64 -1.02 -8.48 9.00
CA ILE A 64 0.44 -8.29 9.06
C ILE A 64 0.89 -7.30 7.99
N ASN A 65 0.26 -7.32 6.81
CA ASN A 65 0.57 -6.36 5.75
C ASN A 65 0.30 -4.92 6.20
N VAL A 66 -0.81 -4.67 6.90
CA VAL A 66 -1.14 -3.34 7.43
C VAL A 66 -0.16 -2.97 8.54
N THR A 67 0.15 -3.89 9.45
CA THR A 67 1.12 -3.66 10.52
C THR A 67 2.49 -3.28 9.97
N LEU A 68 3.03 -4.03 9.00
CA LEU A 68 4.32 -3.72 8.37
C LEU A 68 4.33 -2.35 7.68
N ARG A 69 3.24 -1.99 6.99
CA ARG A 69 3.12 -0.68 6.34
C ARG A 69 3.17 0.47 7.33
N GLN A 70 2.47 0.33 8.45
CA GLN A 70 2.46 1.34 9.52
C GLN A 70 3.78 1.37 10.28
N GLN A 71 4.34 0.22 10.63
CA GLN A 71 5.58 0.09 11.39
C GLN A 71 6.79 0.72 10.67
N PHE A 72 6.87 0.53 9.36
CA PHE A 72 7.99 0.99 8.53
C PHE A 72 7.64 2.19 7.64
N ASP A 73 6.49 2.82 7.88
CA ASP A 73 6.01 3.97 7.11
C ASP A 73 6.07 3.75 5.58
N LEU A 74 5.59 2.59 5.13
CA LEU A 74 5.61 2.21 3.71
C LEU A 74 4.45 2.90 2.97
N TYR A 75 4.51 4.21 2.86
CA TYR A 75 3.42 5.06 2.36
C TYR A 75 3.13 4.88 0.86
N ALA A 76 4.13 4.58 0.04
CA ALA A 76 4.00 4.46 -1.40
C ALA A 76 4.07 3.00 -1.86
N ASN A 77 2.98 2.48 -2.40
CA ASN A 77 2.93 1.16 -3.01
C ASN A 77 3.01 1.31 -4.53
N VAL A 78 4.18 1.01 -5.10
CA VAL A 78 4.47 1.17 -6.53
C VAL A 78 4.19 -0.12 -7.27
N ARG A 79 3.31 -0.08 -8.26
CA ARG A 79 2.89 -1.23 -9.05
C ARG A 79 3.04 -0.97 -10.54
N PRO A 80 4.21 -1.26 -11.13
CA PRO A 80 4.38 -1.25 -12.58
C PRO A 80 3.51 -2.35 -13.21
N THR A 81 2.83 -2.01 -14.28
CA THR A 81 1.94 -2.93 -14.99
C THR A 81 2.13 -2.75 -16.49
N GLN A 82 2.55 -3.82 -17.15
CA GLN A 82 2.77 -3.84 -18.60
C GLN A 82 2.15 -5.08 -19.22
N THR A 83 1.69 -4.95 -20.46
CA THR A 83 1.29 -6.11 -21.25
C THR A 83 2.56 -6.90 -21.63
N ILE A 84 2.67 -8.11 -21.11
CA ILE A 84 3.82 -9.00 -21.37
C ILE A 84 3.48 -10.01 -22.48
N VAL A 85 2.23 -10.49 -22.53
CA VAL A 85 1.77 -11.49 -23.51
C VAL A 85 0.58 -10.93 -24.29
N PRO A 86 0.50 -11.21 -25.61
CA PRO A 86 -0.66 -10.82 -26.43
C PRO A 86 -1.92 -11.62 -26.06
N GLY A 87 -3.09 -11.11 -26.44
CA GLY A 87 -4.38 -11.80 -26.27
C GLY A 87 -5.01 -11.63 -24.88
N GLY A 88 -4.52 -10.72 -24.06
CA GLY A 88 -5.18 -10.30 -22.83
C GLY A 88 -6.40 -9.41 -23.09
N ARG A 89 -7.19 -9.12 -22.05
CA ARG A 89 -8.36 -8.22 -22.14
C ARG A 89 -7.96 -6.81 -22.58
N TYR A 90 -6.76 -6.37 -22.22
CA TYR A 90 -6.22 -5.06 -22.60
C TYR A 90 -4.82 -5.26 -23.21
N GLU A 91 -4.60 -4.65 -24.35
CA GLU A 91 -3.32 -4.65 -25.05
C GLU A 91 -2.62 -3.32 -24.89
N ASN A 92 -1.30 -3.31 -25.06
CA ASN A 92 -0.45 -2.12 -24.97
C ASN A 92 -0.55 -1.39 -23.63
N VAL A 93 -0.78 -2.11 -22.54
CA VAL A 93 -0.77 -1.54 -21.20
C VAL A 93 0.67 -1.19 -20.82
N ASP A 94 0.89 0.05 -20.44
CA ASP A 94 2.11 0.53 -19.81
C ASP A 94 1.75 1.63 -18.83
N LEU A 95 1.47 1.25 -17.60
CA LEU A 95 1.11 2.17 -16.54
C LEU A 95 1.77 1.79 -15.22
N VAL A 96 1.88 2.74 -14.32
CA VAL A 96 2.33 2.50 -12.94
C VAL A 96 1.27 3.03 -12.00
N VAL A 97 0.74 2.16 -11.15
CA VAL A 97 -0.16 2.56 -10.06
C VAL A 97 0.67 2.85 -8.83
N ILE A 98 0.67 4.10 -8.38
CA ILE A 98 1.25 4.53 -7.11
C ILE A 98 0.11 4.72 -6.13
N ARG A 99 0.02 3.81 -5.15
CA ARG A 99 -1.07 3.78 -4.19
C ARG A 99 -0.61 4.25 -2.83
N GLU A 100 -1.34 5.21 -2.27
CA GLU A 100 -1.24 5.53 -0.85
C GLU A 100 -1.60 4.29 -0.01
N ASN A 101 -0.94 4.07 1.12
CA ASN A 101 -0.91 2.75 1.72
C ASN A 101 -1.02 2.75 3.27
N VAL A 102 -1.08 3.92 3.93
CA VAL A 102 -1.08 4.06 5.39
C VAL A 102 -2.32 4.74 5.97
N GLU A 103 -3.00 5.58 5.20
CA GLU A 103 -4.21 6.31 5.61
C GLU A 103 -5.50 5.78 4.95
N GLY A 104 -6.55 6.56 4.98
CA GLY A 104 -7.86 6.22 4.46
C GLY A 104 -8.59 5.20 5.34
N LEU A 105 -9.30 4.28 4.71
CA LEU A 105 -10.05 3.24 5.42
C LEU A 105 -9.16 2.19 6.11
N TYR A 106 -7.87 2.10 5.78
CA TYR A 106 -6.94 1.17 6.44
C TYR A 106 -6.45 1.66 7.80
N ALA A 107 -6.55 2.96 8.05
CA ALA A 107 -6.36 3.55 9.38
C ALA A 107 -7.67 3.55 10.20
N ALA A 108 -8.69 2.87 9.72
CA ALA A 108 -10.06 2.92 10.19
C ALA A 108 -10.20 2.73 11.70
N MET A 109 -10.95 3.61 12.30
CA MET A 109 -11.57 3.42 13.60
C MET A 109 -12.94 2.79 13.38
N GLU A 110 -13.13 1.62 13.95
CA GLU A 110 -14.41 0.90 13.83
C GLU A 110 -14.99 0.62 15.21
N HIS A 111 -16.28 0.79 15.34
CA HIS A 111 -17.01 0.44 16.56
C HIS A 111 -18.47 0.14 16.26
N TYR A 112 -19.10 -0.58 17.18
CA TYR A 112 -20.53 -0.76 17.17
C TYR A 112 -21.24 0.36 17.96
N MET A 113 -22.40 0.76 17.47
CA MET A 113 -23.32 1.65 18.20
C MET A 113 -24.57 0.87 18.58
N ARG A 114 -24.94 0.96 19.85
CA ARG A 114 -26.14 0.33 20.40
C ARG A 114 -27.40 1.03 19.90
N VAL A 115 -28.42 0.26 19.57
CA VAL A 115 -29.80 0.75 19.37
C VAL A 115 -30.76 -0.12 20.18
N GLY A 116 -31.43 0.45 21.16
CA GLY A 116 -32.23 -0.30 22.10
C GLY A 116 -31.41 -1.33 22.87
N ASP A 117 -31.81 -2.58 22.84
CA ASP A 117 -31.15 -3.68 23.54
C ASP A 117 -30.08 -4.38 22.72
N ASP A 118 -29.96 -4.02 21.44
CA ASP A 118 -28.91 -4.59 20.56
C ASP A 118 -27.61 -3.76 20.60
N PRO A 119 -26.53 -4.27 21.23
CA PRO A 119 -25.27 -3.56 21.35
C PRO A 119 -24.51 -3.47 20.01
N GLU A 120 -24.83 -4.28 19.01
CA GLU A 120 -24.16 -4.38 17.72
C GLU A 120 -25.05 -3.95 16.55
N ALA A 121 -26.13 -3.21 16.83
CA ALA A 121 -27.13 -2.82 15.86
C ALA A 121 -26.61 -2.01 14.68
N VAL A 122 -25.58 -1.19 14.90
CA VAL A 122 -24.95 -0.39 13.85
C VAL A 122 -23.43 -0.54 13.90
N ALA A 123 -22.84 -1.00 12.81
CA ALA A 123 -21.40 -0.94 12.64
C ALA A 123 -21.02 0.40 11.99
N TYR A 124 -20.09 1.12 12.62
CA TYR A 124 -19.58 2.40 12.14
C TYR A 124 -18.09 2.32 11.93
N GLY A 125 -17.62 2.86 10.79
CA GLY A 125 -16.21 2.99 10.45
C GLY A 125 -15.90 4.38 9.90
N ALA A 126 -14.77 4.96 10.31
CA ALA A 126 -14.28 6.23 9.81
C ALA A 126 -12.84 6.12 9.32
N GLY A 127 -12.56 6.65 8.14
CA GLY A 127 -11.23 6.86 7.63
C GLY A 127 -10.87 8.34 7.59
N PHE A 128 -9.60 8.66 7.49
CA PHE A 128 -9.12 10.02 7.35
C PHE A 128 -8.00 10.11 6.31
N ASN A 129 -7.80 11.31 5.77
CA ASN A 129 -6.65 11.66 4.94
C ASN A 129 -6.03 12.93 5.51
N THR A 130 -4.74 12.95 5.72
CA THR A 130 -4.03 14.16 6.13
C THR A 130 -3.48 14.90 4.90
N ARG A 131 -3.29 16.20 5.04
CA ARG A 131 -2.64 17.02 4.02
C ARG A 131 -1.20 16.56 3.77
N ALA A 132 -0.49 16.19 4.83
CA ALA A 132 0.89 15.74 4.75
C ALA A 132 1.03 14.47 3.90
N GLU A 133 0.20 13.47 4.15
CA GLU A 133 0.22 12.21 3.40
C GLU A 133 -0.24 12.38 1.96
N CYS A 134 -1.31 13.17 1.74
CA CYS A 134 -1.76 13.51 0.38
C CYS A 134 -0.64 14.20 -0.41
N ASN A 135 0.08 15.14 0.20
CA ASN A 135 1.22 15.80 -0.43
C ASN A 135 2.34 14.83 -0.73
N ARG A 136 2.74 14.01 0.26
CA ARG A 136 3.85 13.07 0.18
C ARG A 136 3.67 12.07 -0.96
N ILE A 137 2.50 11.42 -1.04
CA ILE A 137 2.23 10.42 -2.08
C ILE A 137 2.14 11.04 -3.47
N VAL A 138 1.53 12.23 -3.59
CA VAL A 138 1.44 12.93 -4.88
C VAL A 138 2.83 13.37 -5.34
N ARG A 139 3.64 13.95 -4.46
CA ARG A 139 5.03 14.34 -4.77
C ARG A 139 5.85 13.13 -5.22
N PHE A 140 5.76 12.03 -4.52
CA PHE A 140 6.40 10.77 -4.93
C PHE A 140 5.99 10.36 -6.35
N ALA A 141 4.69 10.46 -6.68
CA ALA A 141 4.19 10.09 -8.01
C ALA A 141 4.75 11.01 -9.11
N PHE A 142 4.84 12.30 -8.86
CA PHE A 142 5.44 13.26 -9.81
C PHE A 142 6.95 13.05 -9.98
N GLU A 143 7.68 12.86 -8.89
CA GLU A 143 9.12 12.54 -8.92
C GLU A 143 9.40 11.23 -9.65
N TYR A 144 8.57 10.21 -9.40
CA TYR A 144 8.63 8.95 -10.11
C TYR A 144 8.38 9.13 -11.61
N ALA A 145 7.39 9.95 -11.98
CA ALA A 145 7.07 10.25 -13.37
C ALA A 145 8.24 10.94 -14.08
N VAL A 146 8.84 11.97 -13.46
CA VAL A 146 10.04 12.64 -13.98
C VAL A 146 11.19 11.66 -14.18
N LYS A 147 11.53 10.91 -13.14
CA LYS A 147 12.64 9.94 -13.14
C LYS A 147 12.49 8.87 -14.22
N ASN A 148 11.27 8.47 -14.54
CA ASN A 148 10.97 7.41 -15.50
C ASN A 148 10.45 7.93 -16.86
N GLY A 149 10.61 9.21 -17.16
CA GLY A 149 10.25 9.81 -18.46
C GLY A 149 8.75 9.74 -18.76
N ARG A 150 7.88 9.62 -17.74
CA ARG A 150 6.43 9.64 -17.90
C ARG A 150 5.97 11.08 -18.12
N LYS A 151 4.88 11.24 -18.88
CA LYS A 151 4.39 12.58 -19.29
C LYS A 151 3.10 12.99 -18.59
N LYS A 152 2.47 12.04 -17.86
CA LYS A 152 1.14 12.26 -17.30
C LYS A 152 1.02 11.57 -15.94
N VAL A 153 0.47 12.27 -14.97
CA VAL A 153 0.02 11.75 -13.69
C VAL A 153 -1.50 11.84 -13.62
N THR A 154 -2.17 10.75 -13.24
CA THR A 154 -3.62 10.72 -13.08
C THR A 154 -3.95 10.49 -11.61
N LEU A 155 -4.66 11.42 -10.98
CA LEU A 155 -5.20 11.26 -9.64
C LEU A 155 -6.55 10.53 -9.71
N VAL A 156 -6.64 9.40 -9.04
CA VAL A 156 -7.88 8.63 -8.93
C VAL A 156 -8.45 8.86 -7.52
N HIS A 157 -9.63 9.45 -7.43
CA HIS A 157 -10.23 9.85 -6.17
C HIS A 157 -11.78 9.87 -6.25
N LYS A 158 -12.45 10.18 -5.15
CA LYS A 158 -13.92 10.25 -5.07
C LYS A 158 -14.40 11.62 -4.55
N ALA A 159 -13.72 12.71 -4.93
CA ALA A 159 -14.05 14.06 -4.46
C ALA A 159 -15.40 14.59 -4.95
N ASN A 160 -15.99 13.98 -5.98
CA ASN A 160 -17.36 14.28 -6.41
C ASN A 160 -18.43 13.87 -5.37
N ILE A 161 -18.15 12.86 -4.56
CA ILE A 161 -19.02 12.37 -3.45
C ILE A 161 -18.42 12.77 -2.10
N LEU A 162 -17.17 12.37 -1.83
CA LEU A 162 -16.46 12.65 -0.58
C LEU A 162 -15.68 13.97 -0.70
N LYS A 163 -16.44 15.08 -0.72
CA LYS A 163 -15.93 16.41 -1.07
C LYS A 163 -14.82 16.92 -0.17
N ILE A 164 -14.82 16.51 1.11
CA ILE A 164 -13.79 16.87 2.09
C ILE A 164 -12.72 15.79 2.13
N LEU A 165 -13.09 14.55 2.43
CA LEU A 165 -12.16 13.43 2.64
C LEU A 165 -11.29 13.15 1.41
N SER A 166 -11.88 13.10 0.21
CA SER A 166 -11.14 12.97 -1.05
C SER A 166 -10.73 14.32 -1.65
N GLY A 167 -11.42 15.40 -1.29
CA GLY A 167 -11.13 16.75 -1.79
C GLY A 167 -9.74 17.25 -1.38
N ILE A 168 -9.29 16.91 -0.17
CA ILE A 168 -7.95 17.26 0.30
C ILE A 168 -6.86 16.64 -0.60
N PHE A 169 -7.06 15.40 -1.06
CA PHE A 169 -6.15 14.73 -1.99
C PHE A 169 -6.10 15.44 -3.35
N LEU A 170 -7.27 15.83 -3.90
CA LEU A 170 -7.35 16.57 -5.14
C LEU A 170 -6.68 17.95 -5.02
N HIS A 171 -6.89 18.66 -3.90
CA HIS A 171 -6.28 19.98 -3.67
C HIS A 171 -4.76 19.88 -3.59
N GLU A 172 -4.23 18.93 -2.82
CA GLU A 172 -2.79 18.70 -2.73
C GLU A 172 -2.21 18.26 -4.05
N GLY A 173 -2.94 17.43 -4.80
CA GLY A 173 -2.55 17.00 -6.14
C GLY A 173 -2.35 18.18 -7.11
N ARG A 174 -3.27 19.11 -7.11
CA ARG A 174 -3.17 20.33 -7.94
C ARG A 174 -2.03 21.25 -7.47
N ARG A 175 -1.84 21.38 -6.15
CA ARG A 175 -0.78 22.21 -5.58
C ARG A 175 0.60 21.66 -5.94
N VAL A 176 0.81 20.36 -5.79
CA VAL A 176 2.08 19.72 -6.17
C VAL A 176 2.30 19.77 -7.68
N ALA A 177 1.25 19.52 -8.49
CA ALA A 177 1.38 19.55 -9.94
C ALA A 177 1.90 20.90 -10.48
N ALA A 178 1.56 22.00 -9.82
CA ALA A 178 2.04 23.33 -10.20
C ALA A 178 3.56 23.52 -10.05
N GLU A 179 4.23 22.62 -9.33
CA GLU A 179 5.69 22.63 -9.14
C GLU A 179 6.44 21.85 -10.25
N TYR A 180 5.70 21.12 -11.12
CA TYR A 180 6.29 20.23 -12.14
C TYR A 180 5.87 20.68 -13.55
N GLU A 181 6.69 21.53 -14.16
CA GLU A 181 6.48 21.94 -15.56
C GLU A 181 6.65 20.74 -16.51
N GLY A 182 5.82 20.68 -17.53
CA GLY A 182 5.88 19.65 -18.58
C GLY A 182 5.22 18.31 -18.22
N LEU A 183 4.67 18.15 -17.03
CA LEU A 183 3.85 16.99 -16.66
C LEU A 183 2.35 17.36 -16.66
N SER A 184 1.56 16.58 -17.39
CA SER A 184 0.11 16.73 -17.39
C SER A 184 -0.50 16.11 -16.13
N LEU A 185 -1.36 16.86 -15.44
CA LEU A 185 -2.21 16.34 -14.38
C LEU A 185 -3.63 16.12 -14.92
N ILE A 186 -4.14 14.89 -14.72
CA ILE A 186 -5.54 14.55 -14.93
C ILE A 186 -6.12 14.05 -13.61
N HIS A 187 -7.43 14.22 -13.39
CA HIS A 187 -8.12 13.63 -12.23
C HIS A 187 -9.44 12.98 -12.66
N ILE A 188 -9.81 11.90 -11.99
CA ILE A 188 -11.00 11.09 -12.26
C ILE A 188 -11.80 10.91 -10.97
#